data_71b4873805e35f62d9ebb6e3a3c19f91
#
_entry.id   71b4873805e35f62d9ebb6e3a3c19f91
#
_cell.length_a   1.000
_cell.length_b   1.000
_cell.length_c   1.000
_cell.angle_alpha   90.00
_cell.angle_beta   90.00
_cell.angle_gamma   90.00
#
_symmetry.space_group_name_H-M   'P 1'
#
loop_
_entity.id
_entity.type
_entity.pdbx_description
1 polymer ?
#
loop_
_entity_poly.entity_id
_entity_poly.type
_entity_poly.pdbx_seq_one_letter_code
_entity_poly.pdbx_strand_id
1 'polypeptide(L)'
;MAHFRNYIEINTDFPKGLNILHGSNGQGKTNLLESISMLTTGRSAKAANDRETVGWSAINEPIPYTRIQAKVVDDPSLTNIELILQINQLQNAQKDGLVSYENDLLKTGRLQKALKLNGVRQKKINGAAIIKVVSTGPEEVTLLSGAPSERRRFLDETSIQTNPQFLDINQKYQKVISQRNALLRRMREEQGSRTTEIDAWEEEIVNLGSHILSNRYQLLRSMKEQLNQSYKYLSAESGDFNLVYIDSTGSSENSSQQNIRENFKKSLENNWGKDLAISTTSVGPHRDDFRTFLDKNDIGIFGSRGQQRVVSIALFLAEAKYIKDQTNKNPILLFDDPLSELDNLHRERFLEFGISIGEQIFLTTAEPKLIPEKNRKESTHYIVDQGIISTSNKTP
;
A
#
# COMPACT_ATOMS: atom_id res chain seq x y z
N MET A 1 4.10 -7.50 -19.34
CA MET A 1 4.21 -6.10 -18.88
C MET A 1 4.85 -5.30 -20.01
N ALA A 2 4.34 -4.09 -20.31
CA ALA A 2 4.87 -3.24 -21.38
C ALA A 2 5.00 -1.79 -20.90
N HIS A 3 6.10 -1.12 -21.28
CA HIS A 3 6.41 0.29 -21.01
C HIS A 3 6.27 0.69 -19.54
N PHE A 4 6.74 -0.16 -18.62
CA PHE A 4 6.67 0.10 -17.19
C PHE A 4 8.06 0.44 -16.62
N ARG A 5 8.24 1.64 -16.12
CA ARG A 5 9.53 2.09 -15.60
C ARG A 5 10.66 1.88 -16.62
N ASN A 6 11.64 1.02 -16.31
CA ASN A 6 12.74 0.66 -17.19
C ASN A 6 12.46 -0.59 -18.07
N TYR A 7 11.28 -1.21 -17.93
CA TYR A 7 10.90 -2.36 -18.75
C TYR A 7 10.22 -1.91 -20.04
N ILE A 8 10.78 -2.27 -21.19
CA ILE A 8 10.14 -2.05 -22.49
C ILE A 8 9.02 -3.06 -22.69
N GLU A 9 9.37 -4.35 -22.66
CA GLU A 9 8.41 -5.46 -22.70
C GLU A 9 8.99 -6.68 -22.00
N ILE A 10 8.20 -7.31 -21.15
CA ILE A 10 8.55 -8.61 -20.56
C ILE A 10 7.34 -9.55 -20.53
N ASN A 11 7.62 -10.83 -20.71
CA ASN A 11 6.66 -11.91 -20.52
C ASN A 11 7.40 -13.04 -19.79
N THR A 12 7.02 -13.32 -18.54
CA THR A 12 7.72 -14.28 -17.69
C THR A 12 6.72 -14.96 -16.76
N ASP A 13 6.86 -16.26 -16.60
CA ASP A 13 6.08 -17.05 -15.65
C ASP A 13 6.86 -17.19 -14.35
N PHE A 14 6.14 -17.06 -13.24
CA PHE A 14 6.69 -17.23 -11.91
C PHE A 14 5.98 -18.38 -11.20
N PRO A 15 6.68 -19.48 -10.85
CA PRO A 15 6.08 -20.61 -10.14
C PRO A 15 5.74 -20.25 -8.68
N LYS A 16 4.92 -21.09 -8.06
CA LYS A 16 4.75 -21.08 -6.61
C LYS A 16 6.08 -21.28 -5.90
N GLY A 17 6.16 -20.87 -4.63
CA GLY A 17 7.37 -20.93 -3.83
C GLY A 17 8.22 -19.67 -3.93
N LEU A 18 9.51 -19.78 -3.62
CA LEU A 18 10.44 -18.67 -3.55
C LEU A 18 11.05 -18.37 -4.92
N ASN A 19 10.77 -17.18 -5.45
CA ASN A 19 11.33 -16.63 -6.67
C ASN A 19 12.37 -15.57 -6.32
N ILE A 20 13.64 -15.82 -6.61
CA ILE A 20 14.75 -14.93 -6.31
C ILE A 20 15.09 -14.12 -7.55
N LEU A 21 15.00 -12.81 -7.42
CA LEU A 21 15.34 -11.84 -8.45
C LEU A 21 16.67 -11.20 -8.09
N HIS A 22 17.73 -11.49 -8.80
CA HIS A 22 19.06 -10.95 -8.49
C HIS A 22 19.68 -10.21 -9.68
N GLY A 23 20.62 -9.32 -9.37
CA GLY A 23 21.30 -8.44 -10.30
C GLY A 23 21.77 -7.17 -9.60
N SER A 24 22.58 -6.37 -10.27
CA SER A 24 23.09 -5.12 -9.72
C SER A 24 21.98 -4.14 -9.32
N ASN A 25 22.30 -3.11 -8.53
CA ASN A 25 21.31 -2.08 -8.19
C ASN A 25 20.92 -1.28 -9.43
N GLY A 26 19.66 -0.80 -9.47
CA GLY A 26 19.15 -0.02 -10.60
C GLY A 26 18.69 -0.84 -11.82
N GLN A 27 18.81 -2.18 -11.82
CA GLN A 27 18.46 -3.02 -12.98
C GLN A 27 16.96 -3.23 -13.19
N GLY A 28 16.11 -2.91 -12.20
CA GLY A 28 14.66 -3.03 -12.31
C GLY A 28 14.03 -4.03 -11.36
N LYS A 29 14.78 -4.70 -10.48
CA LYS A 29 14.25 -5.67 -9.51
C LYS A 29 13.05 -5.12 -8.72
N THR A 30 13.23 -3.98 -8.09
CA THR A 30 12.19 -3.24 -7.36
C THR A 30 11.00 -2.86 -8.24
N ASN A 31 11.25 -2.47 -9.50
CA ASN A 31 10.19 -2.10 -10.44
C ASN A 31 9.28 -3.28 -10.79
N LEU A 32 9.85 -4.50 -10.88
CA LEU A 32 9.03 -5.69 -11.05
C LEU A 32 8.09 -5.93 -9.87
N LEU A 33 8.60 -5.84 -8.63
CA LEU A 33 7.76 -5.96 -7.43
C LEU A 33 6.68 -4.87 -7.38
N GLU A 34 7.04 -3.63 -7.71
CA GLU A 34 6.11 -2.52 -7.81
C GLU A 34 4.97 -2.83 -8.80
N SER A 35 5.28 -3.41 -9.96
CA SER A 35 4.26 -3.77 -10.95
C SER A 35 3.25 -4.80 -10.43
N ILE A 36 3.70 -5.79 -9.66
CA ILE A 36 2.82 -6.79 -9.04
C ILE A 36 1.93 -6.13 -7.97
N SER A 37 2.50 -5.29 -7.11
CA SER A 37 1.76 -4.55 -6.10
C SER A 37 0.70 -3.63 -6.73
N MET A 38 1.01 -2.96 -7.85
CA MET A 38 0.07 -2.08 -8.55
C MET A 38 -1.17 -2.82 -9.09
N LEU A 39 -1.10 -4.11 -9.36
CA LEU A 39 -2.28 -4.88 -9.76
C LEU A 39 -3.35 -4.94 -8.68
N THR A 40 -3.00 -4.80 -7.40
CA THR A 40 -3.97 -4.80 -6.29
C THR A 40 -4.63 -3.45 -6.10
N THR A 41 -3.84 -2.38 -6.00
CA THR A 41 -4.31 -1.04 -5.61
C THR A 41 -4.53 -0.11 -6.80
N GLY A 42 -3.96 -0.42 -7.96
CA GLY A 42 -3.92 0.45 -9.13
C GLY A 42 -3.06 1.70 -8.92
N ARG A 43 -2.19 1.69 -7.90
CA ARG A 43 -1.31 2.81 -7.54
C ARG A 43 0.08 2.32 -7.21
N SER A 44 1.08 3.14 -7.53
CA SER A 44 2.43 2.94 -7.03
C SER A 44 2.52 3.35 -5.55
N ALA A 45 3.19 2.54 -4.75
CA ALA A 45 3.57 2.92 -3.40
C ALA A 45 4.82 3.81 -3.37
N LYS A 46 5.63 3.80 -4.44
CA LYS A 46 6.94 4.45 -4.53
C LYS A 46 6.94 5.75 -5.34
N ALA A 47 6.03 5.88 -6.31
CA ALA A 47 5.94 7.07 -7.14
C ALA A 47 5.14 8.17 -6.42
N ALA A 48 5.62 9.41 -6.50
CA ALA A 48 4.84 10.56 -6.05
C ALA A 48 3.59 10.76 -6.91
N ASN A 49 3.67 10.40 -8.19
CA ASN A 49 2.55 10.38 -9.12
C ASN A 49 2.63 9.12 -10.01
N ASP A 50 1.52 8.42 -10.17
CA ASP A 50 1.48 7.19 -10.98
C ASP A 50 1.89 7.38 -12.46
N ARG A 51 1.93 8.61 -12.96
CA ARG A 51 2.51 8.93 -14.30
C ARG A 51 3.98 8.51 -14.39
N GLU A 52 4.72 8.60 -13.28
CA GLU A 52 6.14 8.24 -13.22
C GLU A 52 6.38 6.76 -13.46
N THR A 53 5.33 5.94 -13.43
CA THR A 53 5.41 4.51 -13.75
C THR A 53 5.37 4.23 -15.24
N VAL A 54 4.95 5.20 -16.07
CA VAL A 54 5.00 5.09 -17.53
C VAL A 54 6.45 5.22 -17.99
N GLY A 55 6.96 4.16 -18.61
CA GLY A 55 8.36 4.07 -19.02
C GLY A 55 8.74 5.07 -20.12
N TRP A 56 9.99 5.50 -20.14
CA TRP A 56 10.54 6.40 -21.16
C TRP A 56 10.35 5.85 -22.61
N SER A 57 10.34 4.53 -22.76
CA SER A 57 10.09 3.87 -24.05
C SER A 57 8.69 4.17 -24.62
N ALA A 58 7.73 4.56 -23.77
CA ALA A 58 6.38 4.92 -24.21
C ALA A 58 6.27 6.32 -24.83
N ILE A 59 7.31 7.15 -24.75
CA ILE A 59 7.28 8.53 -25.27
C ILE A 59 7.03 8.54 -26.81
N ASN A 60 7.56 7.54 -27.50
CA ASN A 60 7.41 7.41 -28.97
C ASN A 60 6.05 6.84 -29.40
N GLU A 61 5.21 6.42 -28.45
CA GLU A 61 3.86 5.94 -28.77
C GLU A 61 2.92 7.12 -29.00
N PRO A 62 1.96 7.00 -29.94
CA PRO A 62 0.95 8.05 -30.18
C PRO A 62 0.17 8.47 -28.93
N ILE A 63 -0.02 7.52 -28.02
CA ILE A 63 -0.58 7.73 -26.68
C ILE A 63 0.34 7.00 -25.70
N PRO A 64 1.19 7.73 -24.93
CA PRO A 64 2.05 7.09 -23.94
C PRO A 64 1.24 6.27 -22.94
N TYR A 65 1.65 5.02 -22.77
CA TYR A 65 0.95 4.09 -21.87
C TYR A 65 1.92 3.17 -21.14
N THR A 66 1.44 2.58 -20.08
CA THR A 66 2.00 1.37 -19.49
C THR A 66 0.91 0.32 -19.31
N ARG A 67 1.27 -0.94 -19.46
CA ARG A 67 0.38 -2.07 -19.31
C ARG A 67 1.03 -3.14 -18.41
N ILE A 68 0.37 -3.46 -17.33
CA ILE A 68 0.73 -4.56 -16.44
C ILE A 68 -0.38 -5.61 -16.58
N GLN A 69 0.00 -6.83 -16.90
CA GLN A 69 -0.94 -7.94 -17.05
C GLN A 69 -0.41 -9.16 -16.31
N ALA A 70 -1.29 -9.86 -15.59
CA ALA A 70 -0.98 -11.13 -14.97
C ALA A 70 -2.11 -12.15 -15.20
N LYS A 71 -1.72 -13.41 -15.32
CA LYS A 71 -2.61 -14.56 -15.23
C LYS A 71 -2.50 -15.10 -13.82
N VAL A 72 -3.59 -15.01 -13.08
CA VAL A 72 -3.68 -15.48 -11.69
C VAL A 72 -4.34 -16.85 -11.71
N VAL A 73 -3.60 -17.86 -11.26
CA VAL A 73 -4.09 -19.23 -11.13
C VAL A 73 -4.49 -19.44 -9.67
N ASP A 74 -5.79 -19.56 -9.43
CA ASP A 74 -6.39 -19.86 -8.13
C ASP A 74 -7.28 -21.09 -8.36
N ASP A 75 -6.70 -22.28 -8.24
CA ASP A 75 -7.27 -23.55 -8.70
C ASP A 75 -8.69 -23.79 -8.16
N PRO A 76 -9.69 -24.09 -9.02
CA PRO A 76 -9.59 -24.36 -10.47
C PRO A 76 -9.74 -23.10 -11.38
N SER A 77 -9.73 -21.89 -10.85
CA SER A 77 -10.00 -20.67 -11.61
C SER A 77 -8.74 -20.04 -12.20
N LEU A 78 -8.87 -19.49 -13.41
CA LEU A 78 -7.85 -18.67 -14.08
C LEU A 78 -8.44 -17.29 -14.32
N THR A 79 -7.81 -16.26 -13.75
CA THR A 79 -8.24 -14.87 -13.93
C THR A 79 -7.13 -14.07 -14.60
N ASN A 80 -7.46 -13.42 -15.72
CA ASN A 80 -6.58 -12.42 -16.32
C ASN A 80 -6.87 -11.07 -15.68
N ILE A 81 -5.87 -10.47 -15.05
CA ILE A 81 -5.93 -9.10 -14.54
C ILE A 81 -5.01 -8.21 -15.36
N GLU A 82 -5.53 -7.06 -15.81
CA GLU A 82 -4.78 -6.11 -16.62
C GLU A 82 -5.01 -4.69 -16.09
N LEU A 83 -3.92 -4.00 -15.74
CA LEU A 83 -3.91 -2.59 -15.37
C LEU A 83 -3.25 -1.80 -16.50
N ILE A 84 -3.97 -0.79 -17.00
CA ILE A 84 -3.51 0.11 -18.06
C ILE A 84 -3.51 1.53 -17.51
N LEU A 85 -2.40 2.23 -17.68
CA LEU A 85 -2.27 3.67 -17.47
C LEU A 85 -1.95 4.34 -18.80
N GLN A 86 -2.72 5.36 -19.17
CA GLN A 86 -2.53 6.11 -20.42
C GLN A 86 -2.46 7.60 -20.13
N ILE A 87 -1.61 8.32 -20.85
CA ILE A 87 -1.45 9.76 -20.72
C ILE A 87 -1.98 10.41 -22.00
N ASN A 88 -3.13 11.07 -21.90
CA ASN A 88 -3.77 11.74 -23.01
C ASN A 88 -3.41 13.24 -23.02
N GLN A 89 -3.26 13.82 -24.21
CA GLN A 89 -3.10 15.26 -24.37
C GLN A 89 -4.33 16.00 -23.84
N LEU A 90 -4.13 17.15 -23.20
CA LEU A 90 -5.22 18.07 -22.89
C LEU A 90 -5.68 18.74 -24.19
N GLN A 91 -6.96 18.62 -24.54
CA GLN A 91 -7.55 19.15 -25.80
C GLN A 91 -7.31 20.64 -26.03
N ASN A 92 -6.92 21.40 -25.01
CA ASN A 92 -6.68 22.85 -25.10
C ASN A 92 -5.20 23.24 -25.32
N ALA A 93 -4.25 22.30 -25.26
CA ALA A 93 -2.81 22.61 -25.44
C ALA A 93 -2.44 22.95 -26.90
N GLN A 94 -3.30 22.65 -27.86
CA GLN A 94 -3.07 22.98 -29.29
C GLN A 94 -3.30 24.44 -29.65
N LYS A 95 -3.91 25.26 -28.75
CA LYS A 95 -4.23 26.66 -29.08
C LYS A 95 -3.09 27.66 -28.87
N ASP A 96 -2.08 27.30 -28.05
CA ASP A 96 -1.08 28.29 -27.62
C ASP A 96 0.32 28.11 -28.22
N GLY A 97 0.50 27.24 -29.21
CA GLY A 97 1.76 27.13 -29.99
C GLY A 97 3.02 26.79 -29.16
N LEU A 98 2.87 26.37 -27.91
CA LEU A 98 3.94 26.21 -26.91
C LEU A 98 4.34 24.75 -26.66
N VAL A 99 3.92 23.78 -27.47
CA VAL A 99 4.31 22.38 -27.29
C VAL A 99 5.53 22.08 -28.12
N SER A 100 6.71 22.30 -27.57
CA SER A 100 7.96 22.04 -28.29
C SER A 100 8.81 20.91 -27.71
N TYR A 101 8.33 20.12 -26.72
CA TYR A 101 9.10 18.96 -26.24
C TYR A 101 8.19 17.79 -25.85
N GLU A 102 8.49 16.60 -26.38
CA GLU A 102 7.85 15.31 -26.09
C GLU A 102 7.81 14.98 -24.59
N ASN A 103 8.75 15.52 -23.82
CA ASN A 103 8.80 15.38 -22.34
C ASN A 103 7.68 16.11 -21.59
N ASP A 104 6.99 17.08 -22.19
CA ASP A 104 5.93 17.83 -21.51
C ASP A 104 4.62 17.03 -21.42
N LEU A 105 4.36 16.10 -22.36
CA LEU A 105 3.16 15.27 -22.32
C LEU A 105 3.11 14.37 -21.08
N LEU A 106 4.23 13.79 -20.68
CA LEU A 106 4.33 12.98 -19.46
C LEU A 106 4.07 13.81 -18.20
N LYS A 107 4.37 15.11 -18.23
CA LYS A 107 4.18 16.01 -17.07
C LYS A 107 2.79 16.65 -17.04
N THR A 108 2.25 17.05 -18.18
CA THR A 108 1.03 17.87 -18.29
C THR A 108 -0.22 17.09 -18.72
N GLY A 109 -0.06 15.98 -19.42
CA GLY A 109 -1.15 15.16 -19.94
C GLY A 109 -2.09 14.63 -18.83
N ARG A 110 -3.32 14.28 -19.20
CA ARG A 110 -4.30 13.68 -18.28
C ARG A 110 -4.06 12.18 -18.13
N LEU A 111 -3.70 11.73 -16.94
CA LEU A 111 -3.59 10.30 -16.64
C LEU A 111 -4.97 9.64 -16.58
N GLN A 112 -5.17 8.60 -17.35
CA GLN A 112 -6.33 7.70 -17.29
C GLN A 112 -5.86 6.32 -16.89
N LYS A 113 -6.65 5.67 -16.03
CA LYS A 113 -6.41 4.29 -15.57
C LYS A 113 -7.58 3.40 -15.90
N ALA A 114 -7.30 2.16 -16.24
CA ALA A 114 -8.29 1.13 -16.45
C ALA A 114 -7.81 -0.20 -15.87
N LEU A 115 -8.65 -0.84 -15.07
CA LEU A 115 -8.48 -2.23 -14.65
C LEU A 115 -9.43 -3.10 -15.47
N LYS A 116 -8.93 -4.20 -16.02
CA LYS A 116 -9.75 -5.21 -16.70
C LYS A 116 -9.57 -6.56 -16.02
N LEU A 117 -10.66 -7.27 -15.86
CA LEU A 117 -10.68 -8.67 -15.41
C LEU A 117 -11.26 -9.51 -16.53
N ASN A 118 -10.51 -10.49 -17.01
CA ASN A 118 -10.86 -11.33 -18.17
C ASN A 118 -11.31 -10.50 -19.39
N GLY A 119 -10.61 -9.39 -19.66
CA GLY A 119 -10.92 -8.45 -20.73
C GLY A 119 -12.01 -7.43 -20.43
N VAL A 120 -12.81 -7.61 -19.38
CA VAL A 120 -13.92 -6.73 -19.01
C VAL A 120 -13.43 -5.59 -18.12
N ARG A 121 -13.64 -4.35 -18.59
CA ARG A 121 -13.27 -3.15 -17.81
C ARG A 121 -14.07 -3.04 -16.52
N GLN A 122 -13.37 -2.86 -15.42
CA GLN A 122 -13.97 -2.67 -14.11
C GLN A 122 -14.32 -1.19 -13.88
N LYS A 123 -15.43 -0.94 -13.19
CA LYS A 123 -15.83 0.43 -12.81
C LYS A 123 -14.86 1.07 -11.82
N LYS A 124 -14.18 0.23 -11.02
CA LYS A 124 -13.23 0.66 -9.99
C LYS A 124 -11.92 -0.07 -10.16
N ILE A 125 -10.83 0.62 -9.84
CA ILE A 125 -9.49 0.04 -9.87
C ILE A 125 -9.26 -0.60 -8.50
N ASN A 126 -9.64 -1.86 -8.38
CA ASN A 126 -9.45 -2.68 -7.19
C ASN A 126 -9.19 -4.13 -7.59
N GLY A 127 -7.92 -4.48 -7.72
CA GLY A 127 -7.48 -5.85 -7.98
C GLY A 127 -7.36 -6.70 -6.71
N ALA A 128 -7.49 -6.09 -5.53
CA ALA A 128 -7.37 -6.78 -4.25
C ALA A 128 -8.42 -7.87 -4.01
N ALA A 129 -9.53 -7.87 -4.76
CA ALA A 129 -10.48 -8.97 -4.77
C ALA A 129 -9.89 -10.25 -5.39
N ILE A 130 -8.92 -10.12 -6.31
CA ILE A 130 -8.32 -11.21 -7.06
C ILE A 130 -6.97 -11.60 -6.45
N ILE A 131 -6.07 -10.63 -6.25
CA ILE A 131 -4.70 -10.83 -5.78
C ILE A 131 -4.57 -10.19 -4.39
N LYS A 132 -4.01 -10.93 -3.44
CA LYS A 132 -3.57 -10.40 -2.15
C LYS A 132 -2.06 -10.23 -2.20
N VAL A 133 -1.57 -9.08 -1.80
CA VAL A 133 -0.13 -8.77 -1.85
C VAL A 133 0.29 -8.10 -0.55
N VAL A 134 1.37 -8.57 0.02
CA VAL A 134 2.08 -7.87 1.11
C VAL A 134 3.47 -7.56 0.60
N SER A 135 3.85 -6.29 0.66
CA SER A 135 5.12 -5.81 0.13
C SER A 135 5.95 -5.20 1.24
N THR A 136 7.22 -5.55 1.26
CA THR A 136 8.21 -5.05 2.21
C THR A 136 9.47 -4.62 1.45
N GLY A 137 10.13 -3.52 1.85
CA GLY A 137 11.31 -2.96 1.19
C GLY A 137 12.18 -2.12 2.14
N PRO A 138 13.26 -1.50 1.66
CA PRO A 138 14.17 -0.70 2.50
C PRO A 138 13.49 0.46 3.24
N GLU A 139 12.35 0.91 2.73
CA GLU A 139 11.57 2.02 3.31
C GLU A 139 10.64 1.60 4.46
N GLU A 140 10.63 0.33 4.86
CA GLU A 140 9.69 -0.19 5.87
C GLU A 140 9.88 0.40 7.25
N VAL A 141 11.12 0.74 7.60
CA VAL A 141 11.43 1.45 8.85
C VAL A 141 10.65 2.76 8.92
N THR A 142 10.33 3.37 7.75
CA THR A 142 9.52 4.60 7.67
C THR A 142 8.07 4.36 8.10
N LEU A 143 7.54 3.14 8.06
CA LEU A 143 6.22 2.85 8.60
C LEU A 143 6.16 3.10 10.11
N LEU A 144 7.23 2.80 10.84
CA LEU A 144 7.29 3.02 12.29
C LEU A 144 7.66 4.46 12.65
N SER A 145 8.66 5.04 11.96
CA SER A 145 9.25 6.34 12.30
C SER A 145 8.81 7.50 11.39
N GLY A 146 8.21 7.21 10.23
CA GLY A 146 7.82 8.19 9.22
C GLY A 146 6.49 8.89 9.48
N ALA A 147 5.91 9.44 8.42
CA ALA A 147 4.71 10.26 8.49
C ALA A 147 3.45 9.44 8.85
N PRO A 148 2.50 10.01 9.61
CA PRO A 148 1.20 9.37 9.89
C PRO A 148 0.41 8.99 8.63
N SER A 149 0.63 9.69 7.51
CA SER A 149 -0.01 9.38 6.21
C SER A 149 0.35 7.99 5.69
N GLU A 150 1.60 7.52 5.92
CA GLU A 150 2.05 6.19 5.51
C GLU A 150 1.40 5.11 6.36
N ARG A 151 1.31 5.34 7.67
CA ARG A 151 0.62 4.42 8.59
C ARG A 151 -0.87 4.32 8.30
N ARG A 152 -1.54 5.44 7.97
CA ARG A 152 -2.94 5.41 7.52
C ARG A 152 -3.09 4.65 6.20
N ARG A 153 -2.18 4.86 5.24
CA ARG A 153 -2.18 4.14 3.97
C ARG A 153 -2.05 2.64 4.19
N PHE A 154 -1.14 2.20 5.05
CA PHE A 154 -0.98 0.80 5.44
C PHE A 154 -2.29 0.20 5.95
N LEU A 155 -2.97 0.87 6.91
CA LEU A 155 -4.27 0.43 7.43
C LEU A 155 -5.34 0.35 6.34
N ASP A 156 -5.39 1.35 5.46
CA ASP A 156 -6.39 1.42 4.39
C ASP A 156 -6.15 0.33 3.33
N GLU A 157 -4.90 0.11 2.91
CA GLU A 157 -4.55 -0.92 1.93
C GLU A 157 -4.80 -2.33 2.46
N THR A 158 -4.45 -2.60 3.71
CA THR A 158 -4.76 -3.88 4.38
C THR A 158 -6.28 -4.09 4.50
N SER A 159 -7.02 -3.03 4.86
CA SER A 159 -8.49 -3.07 4.93
C SER A 159 -9.14 -3.34 3.58
N ILE A 160 -8.65 -2.74 2.50
CA ILE A 160 -9.14 -2.98 1.12
C ILE A 160 -8.89 -4.44 0.71
N GLN A 161 -7.77 -5.01 1.11
CA GLN A 161 -7.45 -6.39 0.78
C GLN A 161 -8.35 -7.40 1.51
N THR A 162 -8.75 -7.10 2.73
CA THR A 162 -9.63 -7.99 3.53
C THR A 162 -11.11 -7.72 3.28
N ASN A 163 -11.48 -6.47 2.99
CA ASN A 163 -12.86 -6.06 2.68
C ASN A 163 -12.90 -5.12 1.47
N PRO A 164 -13.17 -5.63 0.26
CA PRO A 164 -13.22 -4.81 -0.95
C PRO A 164 -14.21 -3.63 -0.91
N GLN A 165 -15.27 -3.70 -0.08
CA GLN A 165 -16.22 -2.60 0.09
C GLN A 165 -15.60 -1.40 0.82
N PHE A 166 -14.53 -1.62 1.58
CA PHE A 166 -13.82 -0.55 2.29
C PHE A 166 -13.28 0.52 1.36
N LEU A 167 -12.87 0.15 0.13
CA LEU A 167 -12.43 1.12 -0.88
C LEU A 167 -13.51 2.17 -1.17
N ASP A 168 -14.77 1.75 -1.29
CA ASP A 168 -15.90 2.64 -1.58
C ASP A 168 -16.17 3.59 -0.41
N ILE A 169 -16.14 3.03 0.80
CA ILE A 169 -16.34 3.80 2.03
C ILE A 169 -15.24 4.87 2.15
N ASN A 170 -13.98 4.47 1.96
CA ASN A 170 -12.84 5.38 2.07
C ASN A 170 -12.87 6.48 0.99
N GLN A 171 -13.15 6.12 -0.28
CA GLN A 171 -13.26 7.10 -1.36
C GLN A 171 -14.40 8.11 -1.14
N LYS A 172 -15.56 7.65 -0.68
CA LYS A 172 -16.69 8.52 -0.33
C LYS A 172 -16.30 9.45 0.83
N TYR A 173 -15.70 8.89 1.88
CA TYR A 173 -15.24 9.66 3.03
C TYR A 173 -14.30 10.80 2.62
N GLN A 174 -13.26 10.51 1.82
CA GLN A 174 -12.33 11.53 1.32
C GLN A 174 -13.02 12.62 0.50
N LYS A 175 -14.00 12.24 -0.32
CA LYS A 175 -14.80 13.19 -1.08
C LYS A 175 -15.64 14.11 -0.18
N VAL A 176 -16.30 13.55 0.83
CA VAL A 176 -17.13 14.30 1.78
C VAL A 176 -16.27 15.26 2.62
N ILE A 177 -15.10 14.82 3.09
CA ILE A 177 -14.11 15.68 3.76
C ILE A 177 -13.72 16.87 2.86
N SER A 178 -13.44 16.62 1.57
CA SER A 178 -13.09 17.67 0.62
C SER A 178 -14.23 18.68 0.42
N GLN A 179 -15.48 18.23 0.35
CA GLN A 179 -16.66 19.10 0.24
C GLN A 179 -16.86 19.94 1.50
N ARG A 180 -16.77 19.33 2.68
CA ARG A 180 -16.84 20.09 3.94
C ARG A 180 -15.74 21.14 4.03
N ASN A 181 -14.50 20.80 3.68
CA ASN A 181 -13.39 21.76 3.72
C ASN A 181 -13.57 22.91 2.72
N ALA A 182 -14.12 22.65 1.52
CA ALA A 182 -14.46 23.69 0.56
C ALA A 182 -15.56 24.62 1.09
N LEU A 183 -16.58 24.07 1.76
CA LEU A 183 -17.65 24.85 2.37
C LEU A 183 -17.12 25.69 3.55
N LEU A 184 -16.27 25.11 4.43
CA LEU A 184 -15.64 25.85 5.52
C LEU A 184 -14.82 27.05 5.00
N ARG A 185 -14.10 26.88 3.87
CA ARG A 185 -13.35 27.99 3.26
C ARG A 185 -14.27 29.09 2.79
N ARG A 186 -15.36 28.77 2.06
CA ARG A 186 -16.37 29.75 1.63
C ARG A 186 -17.00 30.49 2.80
N MET A 187 -17.42 29.74 3.84
CA MET A 187 -18.03 30.32 5.04
C MET A 187 -17.08 31.27 5.77
N ARG A 188 -15.79 30.95 5.84
CA ARG A 188 -14.79 31.84 6.44
C ARG A 188 -14.61 33.14 5.62
N GLU A 189 -14.55 33.03 4.30
CA GLU A 189 -14.40 34.16 3.39
C GLU A 189 -15.61 35.09 3.41
N GLU A 190 -16.82 34.55 3.48
CA GLU A 190 -18.09 35.24 3.50
C GLU A 190 -18.53 35.71 4.91
N GLN A 191 -17.75 35.36 5.96
CA GLN A 191 -18.12 35.55 7.37
C GLN A 191 -19.51 34.96 7.70
N GLY A 192 -19.86 33.86 7.02
CA GLY A 192 -21.14 33.21 7.12
C GLY A 192 -21.35 32.42 8.41
N SER A 193 -22.61 32.23 8.79
CA SER A 193 -23.00 31.39 9.91
C SER A 193 -23.13 29.91 9.47
N ARG A 194 -23.21 29.00 10.46
CA ARG A 194 -23.45 27.55 10.23
C ARG A 194 -24.74 27.36 9.44
N THR A 195 -24.68 26.49 8.43
CA THR A 195 -25.80 26.20 7.51
C THR A 195 -26.24 24.75 7.60
N THR A 196 -27.45 24.44 7.16
CA THR A 196 -27.94 23.05 7.05
C THR A 196 -27.13 22.19 6.08
N GLU A 197 -26.44 22.84 5.11
CA GLU A 197 -25.54 22.14 4.18
C GLU A 197 -24.35 21.53 4.92
N ILE A 198 -23.74 22.25 5.87
CA ILE A 198 -22.61 21.72 6.65
C ILE A 198 -23.05 20.57 7.56
N ASP A 199 -24.26 20.68 8.15
CA ASP A 199 -24.80 19.63 9.01
C ASP A 199 -25.00 18.31 8.23
N ALA A 200 -25.45 18.39 6.98
CA ALA A 200 -25.59 17.23 6.10
C ALA A 200 -24.23 16.57 5.78
N TRP A 201 -23.20 17.38 5.50
CA TRP A 201 -21.86 16.84 5.29
C TRP A 201 -21.26 16.23 6.56
N GLU A 202 -21.48 16.82 7.72
CA GLU A 202 -21.02 16.29 9.01
C GLU A 202 -21.69 14.97 9.36
N GLU A 203 -22.99 14.82 9.13
CA GLU A 203 -23.69 13.53 9.34
C GLU A 203 -23.10 12.44 8.45
N GLU A 204 -22.80 12.73 7.18
CA GLU A 204 -22.19 11.77 6.27
C GLU A 204 -20.72 11.46 6.66
N ILE A 205 -19.96 12.45 7.14
CA ILE A 205 -18.60 12.25 7.70
C ILE A 205 -18.67 11.31 8.89
N VAL A 206 -19.58 11.51 9.82
CA VAL A 206 -19.75 10.66 11.00
C VAL A 206 -20.15 9.25 10.59
N ASN A 207 -21.08 9.12 9.63
CA ASN A 207 -21.51 7.83 9.12
C ASN A 207 -20.36 7.02 8.52
N LEU A 208 -19.69 7.56 7.50
CA LEU A 208 -18.59 6.87 6.81
C LEU A 208 -17.36 6.71 7.69
N GLY A 209 -17.01 7.75 8.45
CA GLY A 209 -15.81 7.75 9.29
C GLY A 209 -15.91 6.79 10.46
N SER A 210 -17.10 6.60 11.07
CA SER A 210 -17.28 5.62 12.14
C SER A 210 -17.09 4.18 11.65
N HIS A 211 -17.44 3.87 10.40
CA HIS A 211 -17.13 2.59 9.79
C HIS A 211 -15.62 2.38 9.59
N ILE A 212 -14.90 3.44 9.16
CA ILE A 212 -13.43 3.38 9.02
C ILE A 212 -12.78 3.16 10.38
N LEU A 213 -13.19 3.90 11.41
CA LEU A 213 -12.66 3.77 12.78
C LEU A 213 -12.88 2.36 13.33
N SER A 214 -14.11 1.85 13.26
CA SER A 214 -14.43 0.49 13.72
C SER A 214 -13.58 -0.57 13.03
N ASN A 215 -13.40 -0.46 11.71
CA ASN A 215 -12.56 -1.37 10.94
C ASN A 215 -11.09 -1.30 11.39
N ARG A 216 -10.53 -0.08 11.59
CA ARG A 216 -9.13 0.08 12.03
C ARG A 216 -8.89 -0.46 13.44
N TYR A 217 -9.84 -0.27 14.37
CA TYR A 217 -9.76 -0.88 15.70
C TYR A 217 -9.73 -2.41 15.62
N GLN A 218 -10.61 -2.99 14.83
CA GLN A 218 -10.67 -4.45 14.64
C GLN A 218 -9.39 -4.99 14.01
N LEU A 219 -8.88 -4.31 12.97
CA LEU A 219 -7.64 -4.67 12.27
C LEU A 219 -6.46 -4.68 13.25
N LEU A 220 -6.22 -3.58 13.97
CA LEU A 220 -5.08 -3.47 14.89
C LEU A 220 -5.17 -4.46 16.05
N ARG A 221 -6.39 -4.70 16.58
CA ARG A 221 -6.60 -5.72 17.61
C ARG A 221 -6.21 -7.11 17.09
N SER A 222 -6.65 -7.48 15.90
CA SER A 222 -6.32 -8.78 15.29
C SER A 222 -4.83 -8.89 14.97
N MET A 223 -4.21 -7.82 14.49
CA MET A 223 -2.79 -7.81 14.16
C MET A 223 -1.87 -7.83 15.38
N LYS A 224 -2.31 -7.35 16.54
CA LYS A 224 -1.50 -7.31 17.75
C LYS A 224 -0.98 -8.70 18.15
N GLU A 225 -1.84 -9.70 18.16
CA GLU A 225 -1.46 -11.08 18.49
C GLU A 225 -0.48 -11.66 17.46
N GLN A 226 -0.78 -11.45 16.17
CA GLN A 226 0.06 -11.89 15.07
C GLN A 226 1.46 -11.23 15.13
N LEU A 227 1.52 -9.94 15.46
CA LEU A 227 2.78 -9.22 15.62
C LEU A 227 3.62 -9.78 16.76
N ASN A 228 3.02 -10.05 17.92
CA ASN A 228 3.73 -10.64 19.06
C ASN A 228 4.32 -12.02 18.71
N GLN A 229 3.55 -12.85 18.02
CA GLN A 229 4.02 -14.17 17.56
C GLN A 229 5.16 -14.05 16.55
N SER A 230 5.01 -13.17 15.55
CA SER A 230 6.01 -12.94 14.50
C SER A 230 7.31 -12.39 15.08
N TYR A 231 7.23 -11.41 15.97
CA TYR A 231 8.40 -10.83 16.61
C TYR A 231 9.15 -11.84 17.48
N LYS A 232 8.44 -12.56 18.34
CA LYS A 232 9.05 -13.59 19.18
C LYS A 232 9.76 -14.66 18.35
N TYR A 233 9.20 -15.01 17.20
CA TYR A 233 9.85 -15.95 16.28
C TYR A 233 11.11 -15.37 15.65
N LEU A 234 11.04 -14.11 15.18
CA LEU A 234 12.16 -13.46 14.49
C LEU A 234 13.32 -13.13 15.43
N SER A 235 13.05 -12.44 16.54
CA SER A 235 14.09 -11.90 17.40
C SER A 235 14.64 -12.90 18.45
N ALA A 236 13.90 -13.96 18.77
CA ALA A 236 14.11 -14.81 19.96
C ALA A 236 14.07 -14.04 21.30
N GLU A 237 13.73 -12.77 21.28
CA GLU A 237 13.56 -11.96 22.47
C GLU A 237 12.10 -12.00 22.93
N SER A 238 11.90 -11.91 24.23
CA SER A 238 10.58 -11.72 24.80
C SER A 238 10.32 -10.23 24.96
N GLY A 239 9.18 -9.78 24.46
CA GLY A 239 8.73 -8.41 24.65
C GLY A 239 7.22 -8.36 24.43
N ASP A 240 6.53 -7.44 25.09
CA ASP A 240 5.08 -7.23 24.89
C ASP A 240 4.85 -6.11 23.90
N PHE A 241 4.45 -6.50 22.66
CA PHE A 241 4.07 -5.53 21.66
C PHE A 241 2.66 -5.04 21.88
N ASN A 242 2.52 -3.73 21.73
CA ASN A 242 1.22 -3.08 21.71
C ASN A 242 1.08 -2.17 20.50
N LEU A 243 0.02 -2.39 19.70
CA LEU A 243 -0.41 -1.50 18.63
C LEU A 243 -1.47 -0.57 19.20
N VAL A 244 -1.16 0.72 19.32
CA VAL A 244 -2.07 1.70 19.90
C VAL A 244 -2.59 2.61 18.79
N TYR A 245 -3.90 2.62 18.60
CA TYR A 245 -4.55 3.59 17.70
C TYR A 245 -4.72 4.92 18.43
N ILE A 246 -4.23 5.99 17.80
CA ILE A 246 -4.33 7.36 18.31
C ILE A 246 -5.52 8.02 17.62
N ASP A 247 -6.64 7.98 18.30
CA ASP A 247 -7.93 8.45 17.82
C ASP A 247 -8.14 9.93 18.16
N SER A 248 -8.58 10.70 17.18
CA SER A 248 -8.89 12.14 17.35
C SER A 248 -10.36 12.39 17.72
N THR A 249 -11.20 11.36 17.74
CA THR A 249 -12.64 11.50 18.03
C THR A 249 -12.99 11.23 19.50
N GLY A 250 -12.03 10.76 20.30
CA GLY A 250 -12.26 10.37 21.69
C GLY A 250 -12.89 8.98 21.85
N SER A 251 -12.82 8.16 20.83
CA SER A 251 -13.27 6.76 20.87
C SER A 251 -12.12 5.84 21.29
N SER A 252 -12.42 4.57 21.52
CA SER A 252 -11.44 3.55 21.88
C SER A 252 -11.75 2.21 21.18
N GLU A 253 -10.82 1.29 21.23
CA GLU A 253 -10.97 -0.06 20.66
C GLU A 253 -12.14 -0.87 21.24
N ASN A 254 -12.60 -0.50 22.45
CA ASN A 254 -13.73 -1.15 23.13
C ASN A 254 -15.06 -0.41 22.92
N SER A 255 -15.07 0.70 22.18
CA SER A 255 -16.28 1.46 21.91
C SER A 255 -17.20 0.68 20.97
N SER A 256 -18.51 0.67 21.26
CA SER A 256 -19.50 0.18 20.33
C SER A 256 -19.58 1.08 19.09
N GLN A 257 -20.10 0.56 17.98
CA GLN A 257 -20.29 1.37 16.76
C GLN A 257 -21.14 2.62 17.03
N GLN A 258 -22.14 2.52 17.88
CA GLN A 258 -22.96 3.67 18.30
C GLN A 258 -22.14 4.70 19.07
N ASN A 259 -21.32 4.26 20.04
CA ASN A 259 -20.47 5.17 20.81
C ASN A 259 -19.42 5.87 19.92
N ILE A 260 -18.84 5.16 18.94
CA ILE A 260 -17.94 5.77 17.96
C ILE A 260 -18.65 6.89 17.19
N ARG A 261 -19.86 6.67 16.71
CA ARG A 261 -20.66 7.71 16.03
C ARG A 261 -20.91 8.93 16.91
N GLU A 262 -21.37 8.70 18.14
CA GLU A 262 -21.68 9.77 19.09
C GLU A 262 -20.44 10.59 19.48
N ASN A 263 -19.31 9.92 19.75
CA ASN A 263 -18.06 10.58 20.06
C ASN A 263 -17.54 11.39 18.88
N PHE A 264 -17.61 10.83 17.67
CA PHE A 264 -17.18 11.53 16.46
C PHE A 264 -18.03 12.78 16.21
N LYS A 265 -19.35 12.68 16.35
CA LYS A 265 -20.27 13.82 16.22
C LYS A 265 -19.93 14.92 17.23
N LYS A 266 -19.81 14.59 18.52
CA LYS A 266 -19.40 15.54 19.57
C LYS A 266 -18.04 16.18 19.27
N SER A 267 -17.10 15.39 18.75
CA SER A 267 -15.76 15.89 18.43
C SER A 267 -15.77 16.90 17.27
N LEU A 268 -16.60 16.67 16.22
CA LEU A 268 -16.81 17.66 15.16
C LEU A 268 -17.44 18.95 15.68
N GLU A 269 -18.47 18.84 16.52
CA GLU A 269 -19.13 19.98 17.14
C GLU A 269 -18.16 20.80 18.01
N ASN A 270 -17.37 20.13 18.84
CA ASN A 270 -16.38 20.79 19.73
C ASN A 270 -15.25 21.48 18.94
N ASN A 271 -14.88 20.97 17.77
CA ASN A 271 -13.83 21.53 16.93
C ASN A 271 -14.34 22.49 15.86
N TRP A 272 -15.62 22.81 15.82
CA TRP A 272 -16.24 23.67 14.81
C TRP A 272 -15.50 25.00 14.62
N GLY A 273 -15.27 25.74 15.71
CA GLY A 273 -14.59 27.04 15.65
C GLY A 273 -13.16 26.96 15.11
N LYS A 274 -12.43 25.91 15.50
CA LYS A 274 -11.09 25.64 15.00
C LYS A 274 -11.13 25.28 13.50
N ASP A 275 -12.03 24.38 13.10
CA ASP A 275 -12.17 23.93 11.72
C ASP A 275 -12.52 25.09 10.78
N LEU A 276 -13.41 25.98 11.21
CA LEU A 276 -13.77 27.19 10.47
C LEU A 276 -12.55 28.11 10.32
N ALA A 277 -11.81 28.37 11.41
CA ALA A 277 -10.63 29.24 11.40
C ALA A 277 -9.53 28.75 10.45
N ILE A 278 -9.29 27.42 10.39
CA ILE A 278 -8.25 26.83 9.52
C ILE A 278 -8.81 26.32 8.18
N SER A 279 -10.12 26.41 7.96
CA SER A 279 -10.84 25.90 6.77
C SER A 279 -10.57 24.43 6.48
N THR A 280 -10.41 23.61 7.53
CA THR A 280 -10.03 22.21 7.39
C THR A 280 -10.60 21.38 8.54
N THR A 281 -11.16 20.21 8.24
CA THR A 281 -11.62 19.24 9.23
C THR A 281 -10.43 18.71 10.02
N SER A 282 -10.41 18.92 11.35
CA SER A 282 -9.28 18.62 12.22
C SER A 282 -9.39 17.29 12.98
N VAL A 283 -10.51 16.61 12.92
CA VAL A 283 -10.79 15.34 13.63
C VAL A 283 -11.32 14.26 12.69
N GLY A 284 -11.04 13.01 13.00
CA GLY A 284 -11.52 11.83 12.27
C GLY A 284 -10.40 11.01 11.63
N PRO A 285 -10.73 9.85 11.01
CA PRO A 285 -9.76 8.85 10.56
C PRO A 285 -8.71 9.36 9.56
N HIS A 286 -8.93 10.49 8.89
CA HIS A 286 -7.94 11.14 8.03
C HIS A 286 -6.86 11.93 8.81
N ARG A 287 -7.02 12.10 10.14
CA ARG A 287 -6.09 12.76 11.07
C ARG A 287 -5.43 11.81 12.04
N ASP A 288 -6.04 10.65 12.24
CA ASP A 288 -5.60 9.66 13.21
C ASP A 288 -4.28 9.02 12.84
N ASP A 289 -3.71 8.30 13.79
CA ASP A 289 -2.43 7.61 13.65
C ASP A 289 -2.48 6.26 14.38
N PHE A 290 -1.46 5.42 14.21
CA PHE A 290 -1.17 4.34 15.13
C PHE A 290 0.31 4.30 15.46
N ARG A 291 0.63 3.75 16.64
CA ARG A 291 2.00 3.59 17.12
C ARG A 291 2.24 2.18 17.61
N THR A 292 3.48 1.76 17.46
CA THR A 292 3.94 0.45 17.90
C THR A 292 4.84 0.61 19.13
N PHE A 293 4.46 -0.02 20.22
CA PHE A 293 5.21 -0.02 21.47
C PHE A 293 5.80 -1.41 21.74
N LEU A 294 7.00 -1.45 22.26
CA LEU A 294 7.63 -2.62 22.88
C LEU A 294 7.93 -2.27 24.33
N ASP A 295 7.36 -3.01 25.28
CA ASP A 295 7.54 -2.78 26.73
C ASP A 295 7.32 -1.31 27.13
N LYS A 296 6.30 -0.67 26.59
CA LYS A 296 5.92 0.74 26.80
C LYS A 296 6.77 1.78 26.05
N ASN A 297 7.82 1.39 25.33
CA ASN A 297 8.64 2.32 24.54
C ASN A 297 8.13 2.39 23.10
N ASP A 298 7.88 3.60 22.60
CA ASP A 298 7.54 3.81 21.18
C ASP A 298 8.75 3.43 20.32
N ILE A 299 8.61 2.35 19.56
CA ILE A 299 9.68 1.82 18.70
C ILE A 299 10.03 2.78 17.56
N GLY A 300 9.08 3.54 17.06
CA GLY A 300 9.33 4.53 16.01
C GLY A 300 10.24 5.67 16.47
N ILE A 301 10.28 5.97 17.78
CA ILE A 301 11.05 7.05 18.38
C ILE A 301 12.32 6.53 19.07
N PHE A 302 12.20 5.49 19.87
CA PHE A 302 13.26 5.03 20.79
C PHE A 302 13.95 3.75 20.35
N GLY A 303 13.38 3.03 19.36
CA GLY A 303 13.95 1.80 18.84
C GLY A 303 15.26 2.03 18.09
N SER A 304 16.26 1.16 18.29
CA SER A 304 17.44 1.13 17.41
C SER A 304 17.01 0.77 15.97
N ARG A 305 17.83 1.10 14.98
CA ARG A 305 17.55 0.76 13.56
C ARG A 305 17.32 -0.74 13.36
N GLY A 306 18.12 -1.58 14.03
CA GLY A 306 17.95 -3.03 13.99
C GLY A 306 16.61 -3.47 14.58
N GLN A 307 16.22 -2.93 15.75
CA GLN A 307 14.91 -3.20 16.36
C GLN A 307 13.76 -2.74 15.45
N GLN A 308 13.83 -1.51 14.92
CA GLN A 308 12.83 -1.00 13.99
C GLN A 308 12.70 -1.92 12.77
N ARG A 309 13.80 -2.43 12.24
CA ARG A 309 13.80 -3.36 11.10
C ARG A 309 13.08 -4.67 11.43
N VAL A 310 13.46 -5.31 12.53
CA VAL A 310 12.83 -6.57 12.94
C VAL A 310 11.34 -6.38 13.22
N VAL A 311 10.96 -5.27 13.88
CA VAL A 311 9.54 -4.95 14.15
C VAL A 311 8.78 -4.66 12.87
N SER A 312 9.35 -3.93 11.92
CA SER A 312 8.72 -3.68 10.62
C SER A 312 8.46 -4.99 9.89
N ILE A 313 9.45 -5.86 9.82
CA ILE A 313 9.31 -7.19 9.20
C ILE A 313 8.20 -7.99 9.93
N ALA A 314 8.21 -8.01 11.26
CA ALA A 314 7.20 -8.70 12.05
C ALA A 314 5.78 -8.17 11.77
N LEU A 315 5.65 -6.85 11.58
CA LEU A 315 4.37 -6.21 11.25
C LEU A 315 3.84 -6.62 9.87
N PHE A 316 4.72 -6.69 8.85
CA PHE A 316 4.33 -7.16 7.51
C PHE A 316 3.98 -8.65 7.49
N LEU A 317 4.70 -9.47 8.24
CA LEU A 317 4.34 -10.88 8.39
C LEU A 317 3.03 -11.06 9.15
N ALA A 318 2.76 -10.21 10.16
CA ALA A 318 1.48 -10.16 10.85
C ALA A 318 0.34 -9.72 9.90
N GLU A 319 0.59 -8.74 9.03
CA GLU A 319 -0.34 -8.32 7.98
C GLU A 319 -0.65 -9.49 7.02
N ALA A 320 0.37 -10.18 6.54
CA ALA A 320 0.22 -11.32 5.63
C ALA A 320 -0.65 -12.43 6.27
N LYS A 321 -0.37 -12.75 7.52
CA LYS A 321 -1.17 -13.72 8.27
C LYS A 321 -2.59 -13.25 8.49
N TYR A 322 -2.79 -11.99 8.86
CA TYR A 322 -4.12 -11.40 9.00
C TYR A 322 -4.93 -11.47 7.70
N ILE A 323 -4.34 -11.09 6.56
CA ILE A 323 -5.00 -11.18 5.25
C ILE A 323 -5.39 -12.64 4.95
N LYS A 324 -4.48 -13.59 5.17
CA LYS A 324 -4.75 -15.02 4.99
C LYS A 324 -5.93 -15.49 5.85
N ASP A 325 -5.92 -15.15 7.14
CA ASP A 325 -6.95 -15.58 8.10
C ASP A 325 -8.33 -14.96 7.76
N GLN A 326 -8.37 -13.70 7.29
CA GLN A 326 -9.62 -13.01 6.95
C GLN A 326 -10.18 -13.42 5.57
N THR A 327 -9.34 -13.82 4.64
CA THR A 327 -9.76 -14.04 3.25
C THR A 327 -9.68 -15.48 2.79
N ASN A 328 -9.07 -16.35 3.57
CA ASN A 328 -8.74 -17.74 3.21
C ASN A 328 -7.86 -17.85 1.95
N LYS A 329 -7.15 -16.75 1.60
CA LYS A 329 -6.23 -16.69 0.46
C LYS A 329 -4.82 -16.39 0.93
N ASN A 330 -3.85 -17.15 0.39
CA ASN A 330 -2.45 -16.87 0.65
C ASN A 330 -2.03 -15.60 -0.09
N PRO A 331 -1.50 -14.56 0.60
CA PRO A 331 -0.97 -13.38 -0.08
C PRO A 331 0.33 -13.71 -0.81
N ILE A 332 0.56 -13.03 -1.94
CA ILE A 332 1.85 -12.96 -2.58
C ILE A 332 2.74 -12.06 -1.72
N LEU A 333 3.93 -12.55 -1.35
CA LEU A 333 4.89 -11.79 -0.56
C LEU A 333 5.96 -11.19 -1.48
N LEU A 334 6.12 -9.88 -1.39
CA LEU A 334 7.10 -9.12 -2.18
C LEU A 334 8.17 -8.55 -1.25
N PHE A 335 9.37 -9.10 -1.30
CA PHE A 335 10.49 -8.76 -0.46
C PHE A 335 11.57 -8.01 -1.25
N ASP A 336 11.64 -6.69 -1.08
CA ASP A 336 12.61 -5.85 -1.79
C ASP A 336 13.87 -5.64 -0.94
N ASP A 337 14.91 -6.43 -1.22
CA ASP A 337 16.21 -6.47 -0.53
C ASP A 337 16.14 -6.58 1.01
N PRO A 338 15.32 -7.50 1.56
CA PRO A 338 15.08 -7.57 2.99
C PRO A 338 16.29 -8.07 3.79
N LEU A 339 17.21 -8.81 3.13
CA LEU A 339 18.27 -9.57 3.80
C LEU A 339 19.55 -8.78 4.01
N SER A 340 19.72 -7.63 3.35
CA SER A 340 20.98 -6.86 3.37
C SER A 340 21.37 -6.40 4.77
N GLU A 341 20.38 -6.06 5.61
CA GLU A 341 20.59 -5.51 6.95
C GLU A 341 20.33 -6.51 8.10
N LEU A 342 20.07 -7.79 7.77
CA LEU A 342 19.83 -8.85 8.74
C LEU A 342 21.08 -9.71 8.93
N ASP A 343 21.33 -10.18 10.14
CA ASP A 343 22.29 -11.25 10.40
C ASP A 343 21.77 -12.62 9.94
N ASN A 344 22.62 -13.63 9.97
CA ASN A 344 22.30 -14.94 9.44
C ASN A 344 21.09 -15.61 10.13
N LEU A 345 20.96 -15.46 11.44
CA LEU A 345 19.86 -16.07 12.21
C LEU A 345 18.52 -15.41 11.83
N HIS A 346 18.49 -14.08 11.75
CA HIS A 346 17.28 -13.36 11.36
C HIS A 346 16.90 -13.63 9.88
N ARG A 347 17.88 -13.82 8.97
CA ARG A 347 17.63 -14.21 7.57
C ARG A 347 16.93 -15.56 7.46
N GLU A 348 17.45 -16.58 8.18
CA GLU A 348 16.85 -17.92 8.19
C GLU A 348 15.41 -17.86 8.70
N ARG A 349 15.18 -17.27 9.86
CA ARG A 349 13.85 -17.15 10.47
C ARG A 349 12.87 -16.36 9.60
N PHE A 350 13.33 -15.26 9.02
CA PHE A 350 12.51 -14.46 8.11
C PHE A 350 12.01 -15.26 6.91
N LEU A 351 12.90 -15.99 6.25
CA LEU A 351 12.54 -16.81 5.10
C LEU A 351 11.67 -18.01 5.48
N GLU A 352 11.97 -18.69 6.56
CA GLU A 352 11.15 -19.81 7.06
C GLU A 352 9.72 -19.35 7.37
N PHE A 353 9.60 -18.23 8.07
CA PHE A 353 8.28 -17.68 8.42
C PHE A 353 7.52 -17.19 7.17
N GLY A 354 8.19 -16.48 6.25
CA GLY A 354 7.60 -16.06 4.98
C GLY A 354 7.08 -17.23 4.15
N ILE A 355 7.88 -18.29 4.02
CA ILE A 355 7.51 -19.53 3.29
C ILE A 355 6.30 -20.23 3.96
N SER A 356 6.15 -20.15 5.27
CA SER A 356 5.02 -20.76 5.99
C SER A 356 3.68 -20.04 5.73
N ILE A 357 3.72 -18.75 5.36
CA ILE A 357 2.53 -17.93 5.13
C ILE A 357 2.21 -17.78 3.64
N GLY A 358 3.24 -17.47 2.83
CA GLY A 358 3.08 -17.16 1.42
C GLY A 358 3.21 -18.40 0.53
N GLU A 359 2.29 -18.56 -0.41
CA GLU A 359 2.39 -19.61 -1.42
C GLU A 359 3.30 -19.22 -2.59
N GLN A 360 3.41 -17.92 -2.86
CA GLN A 360 4.31 -17.34 -3.86
C GLN A 360 5.05 -16.15 -3.26
N ILE A 361 6.37 -16.19 -3.33
CA ILE A 361 7.25 -15.19 -2.73
C ILE A 361 8.20 -14.69 -3.80
N PHE A 362 8.35 -13.36 -3.88
CA PHE A 362 9.37 -12.70 -4.69
C PHE A 362 10.36 -12.03 -3.74
N LEU A 363 11.62 -12.36 -3.90
CA LEU A 363 12.70 -11.79 -3.12
C LEU A 363 13.72 -11.16 -4.06
N THR A 364 13.99 -9.87 -3.90
CA THR A 364 15.07 -9.20 -4.63
C THR A 364 16.33 -9.13 -3.79
N THR A 365 17.47 -9.26 -4.42
CA THR A 365 18.78 -9.04 -3.78
C THR A 365 19.85 -8.67 -4.80
N ALA A 366 20.85 -7.91 -4.37
CA ALA A 366 22.09 -7.74 -5.12
C ALA A 366 23.11 -8.85 -4.81
N GLU A 367 22.95 -9.50 -3.65
CA GLU A 367 23.89 -10.50 -3.12
C GLU A 367 23.19 -11.84 -2.83
N PRO A 368 23.04 -12.75 -3.81
CA PRO A 368 22.36 -14.04 -3.61
C PRO A 368 22.95 -14.91 -2.50
N LYS A 369 24.23 -14.71 -2.16
CA LYS A 369 24.90 -15.43 -1.07
C LYS A 369 24.35 -15.11 0.33
N LEU A 370 23.61 -14.02 0.49
CA LEU A 370 22.91 -13.68 1.75
C LEU A 370 21.73 -14.62 2.01
N ILE A 371 21.22 -15.30 0.98
CA ILE A 371 20.14 -16.25 1.11
C ILE A 371 20.71 -17.59 1.62
N PRO A 372 20.15 -18.16 2.70
CA PRO A 372 20.54 -19.46 3.21
C PRO A 372 20.58 -20.52 2.10
N GLU A 373 21.62 -21.38 2.11
CA GLU A 373 21.90 -22.32 1.01
C GLU A 373 20.72 -23.24 0.70
N LYS A 374 20.01 -23.71 1.72
CA LYS A 374 18.82 -24.54 1.58
C LYS A 374 17.76 -23.80 0.74
N ASN A 375 17.38 -22.59 1.14
CA ASN A 375 16.36 -21.79 0.45
C ASN A 375 16.78 -21.43 -0.98
N ARG A 376 18.09 -21.15 -1.18
CA ARG A 376 18.66 -20.85 -2.49
C ARG A 376 18.57 -22.03 -3.45
N LYS A 377 18.82 -23.27 -2.99
CA LYS A 377 18.73 -24.47 -3.81
C LYS A 377 17.30 -24.87 -4.19
N GLU A 378 16.34 -24.55 -3.32
CA GLU A 378 14.93 -24.89 -3.50
C GLU A 378 14.10 -23.81 -4.21
N SER A 379 14.76 -22.72 -4.66
CA SER A 379 14.10 -21.56 -5.27
C SER A 379 14.32 -21.46 -6.77
N THR A 380 13.46 -20.68 -7.43
CA THR A 380 13.65 -20.31 -8.84
C THR A 380 14.42 -19.00 -8.93
N HIS A 381 15.45 -18.98 -9.76
CA HIS A 381 16.35 -17.84 -9.91
C HIS A 381 16.13 -17.09 -11.21
N TYR A 382 16.08 -15.76 -11.10
CA TYR A 382 15.96 -14.83 -12.22
C TYR A 382 17.08 -13.80 -12.16
N ILE A 383 17.76 -13.61 -13.27
CA ILE A 383 18.72 -12.51 -13.45
C ILE A 383 17.93 -11.33 -14.03
N VAL A 384 18.06 -10.17 -13.38
CA VAL A 384 17.48 -8.91 -13.85
C VAL A 384 18.62 -7.99 -14.27
N ASP A 385 18.65 -7.65 -15.56
CA ASP A 385 19.65 -6.77 -16.14
C ASP A 385 18.99 -5.79 -17.12
N GLN A 386 19.08 -4.49 -16.85
CA GLN A 386 18.53 -3.38 -17.67
C GLN A 386 17.08 -3.59 -18.15
N GLY A 387 16.20 -4.09 -17.25
CA GLY A 387 14.81 -4.36 -17.60
C GLY A 387 14.58 -5.65 -18.40
N ILE A 388 15.58 -6.50 -18.51
CA ILE A 388 15.46 -7.84 -19.10
C ILE A 388 15.49 -8.87 -17.96
N ILE A 389 14.62 -9.87 -18.04
CA ILE A 389 14.57 -10.97 -17.08
C ILE A 389 14.92 -12.26 -17.82
N SER A 390 15.87 -13.00 -17.27
CA SER A 390 16.25 -14.33 -17.74
C SER A 390 16.27 -15.33 -16.59
N THR A 391 15.83 -16.55 -16.83
CA THR A 391 15.95 -17.63 -15.85
C THR A 391 17.39 -18.07 -15.73
N SER A 392 17.90 -18.20 -14.50
CA SER A 392 19.22 -18.75 -14.24
C SER A 392 19.12 -20.26 -14.02
N ASN A 393 19.68 -21.04 -14.94
CA ASN A 393 19.79 -22.51 -14.79
C ASN A 393 20.89 -22.90 -13.81
N LYS A 394 21.65 -21.97 -13.28
CA LYS A 394 22.70 -22.18 -12.27
C LYS A 394 22.31 -21.46 -10.99
N THR A 395 22.28 -22.17 -9.87
CA THR A 395 22.21 -21.58 -8.54
C THR A 395 23.48 -20.72 -8.34
N PRO A 396 23.36 -19.38 -8.14
CA PRO A 396 24.50 -18.50 -8.03
C PRO A 396 25.32 -18.72 -6.75
#